data_8ec161d3255e2bb1d82b3d0e74ef04d4
#
_entry.id   8ec161d3255e2bb1d82b3d0e74ef04d4
#
_cell.length_a   1.000
_cell.length_b   1.000
_cell.length_c   1.000
_cell.angle_alpha   90.00
_cell.angle_beta   90.00
_cell.angle_gamma   90.00
#
_symmetry.space_group_name_H-M   'P 1'
#
loop_
_entity.id
_entity.type
_entity.pdbx_description
1 polymer ?
#
loop_
_entity_poly.entity_id
_entity_poly.type
_entity_poly.pdbx_seq_one_letter_code
_entity_poly.pdbx_strand_id
1 'polypeptide(L)'
;MHRRQLLQAAAISPIVAGLHSEVSAQPDDGTDVTTQVPLDERMKDAVLPNYRVLSYYGFPGNEFMGILGEYDKETLLEKLREQAAAYEAVDSSRPIKLAFEVIASVAQRDAMADNSYLAYTAHDYIKDYVDFTRDNDLLLLLDLQFGRRTVQQEIDAVLDWLEEPHVHIALDPEFSVNEPDVPGQVLGSMDAREIRYAQETLAAFCAERGLPPKILIVHQFNLSSITNREQIEPVEGVQFVLEVDGYGSPDAKRVTYDVITGGEAIEFVGFKLWYKQDDPLMTEAEVLALNPSPDLIIYQ
;
A
#
# COMPACT_ATOMS: atom_id res chain seq x y z
N MET A 1 28.71 -25.07 43.23
CA MET A 1 29.47 -26.23 42.75
C MET A 1 29.49 -26.16 41.26
N HIS A 2 30.54 -25.61 40.63
CA HIS A 2 31.68 -26.24 39.98
C HIS A 2 31.26 -27.20 38.85
N ARG A 3 31.62 -27.07 37.57
CA ARG A 3 32.94 -26.67 36.98
C ARG A 3 32.79 -26.31 35.49
N ARG A 4 33.65 -25.33 35.08
CA ARG A 4 34.15 -25.04 33.73
C ARG A 4 35.00 -26.20 33.19
N GLN A 5 35.10 -26.30 31.83
CA GLN A 5 36.32 -26.59 31.02
C GLN A 5 35.89 -26.51 29.56
N LEU A 6 36.32 -25.65 28.69
CA LEU A 6 37.58 -25.22 28.06
C LEU A 6 38.38 -26.38 27.41
N LEU A 7 38.76 -26.09 26.16
CA LEU A 7 39.89 -26.56 25.33
C LEU A 7 39.41 -27.20 24.01
N GLN A 8 40.00 -27.03 22.85
CA GLN A 8 41.10 -26.24 22.29
C GLN A 8 41.10 -26.49 20.78
N ALA A 9 41.70 -25.58 20.04
CA ALA A 9 41.95 -25.57 18.61
C ALA A 9 42.89 -26.70 18.16
N ALA A 10 42.73 -27.13 16.89
CA ALA A 10 43.88 -27.64 16.13
C ALA A 10 43.70 -27.35 14.65
N ALA A 11 44.56 -26.52 14.15
CA ALA A 11 44.83 -26.30 12.73
C ALA A 11 45.74 -27.42 12.20
N ILE A 12 45.44 -27.89 10.97
CA ILE A 12 46.43 -28.60 10.15
C ILE A 12 46.14 -28.26 8.67
N SER A 13 47.07 -27.50 8.05
CA SER A 13 47.37 -27.63 6.63
C SER A 13 48.64 -28.50 6.52
N PRO A 14 48.82 -29.25 5.42
CA PRO A 14 49.65 -28.73 4.33
C PRO A 14 49.31 -29.29 2.91
N ILE A 15 49.57 -28.46 1.91
CA ILE A 15 50.46 -28.60 0.75
C ILE A 15 50.37 -29.96 -0.03
N VAL A 16 50.14 -29.90 -1.36
CA VAL A 16 51.07 -30.25 -2.44
C VAL A 16 50.40 -30.13 -3.83
N ALA A 17 51.02 -29.28 -4.65
CA ALA A 17 51.40 -29.38 -6.09
C ALA A 17 50.38 -29.92 -7.13
N GLY A 18 49.87 -29.13 -8.03
CA GLY A 18 50.48 -28.84 -9.32
C GLY A 18 50.08 -29.85 -10.40
N LEU A 19 49.13 -29.49 -11.25
CA LEU A 19 49.18 -29.82 -12.69
C LEU A 19 48.44 -28.71 -13.45
N HIS A 20 49.23 -28.00 -14.25
CA HIS A 20 48.74 -27.05 -15.23
C HIS A 20 48.06 -27.81 -16.39
N SER A 21 46.79 -27.51 -16.59
CA SER A 21 46.18 -27.64 -17.93
C SER A 21 45.54 -26.29 -18.24
N GLU A 22 46.19 -25.58 -19.15
CA GLU A 22 45.64 -24.38 -19.79
C GLU A 22 44.39 -24.79 -20.57
N VAL A 23 43.22 -24.49 -20.02
CA VAL A 23 42.01 -24.39 -20.80
C VAL A 23 41.82 -22.91 -21.09
N SER A 24 42.04 -22.53 -22.34
CA SER A 24 41.68 -21.25 -22.89
C SER A 24 40.18 -21.05 -22.74
N ALA A 25 39.78 -20.32 -21.73
CA ALA A 25 38.41 -19.80 -21.62
C ALA A 25 38.32 -18.56 -22.48
N GLN A 26 37.57 -18.63 -23.58
CA GLN A 26 37.05 -17.44 -24.24
C GLN A 26 36.18 -16.70 -23.20
N PRO A 27 36.29 -15.37 -23.15
CA PRO A 27 35.34 -14.59 -22.36
C PRO A 27 33.96 -14.68 -23.03
N ASP A 28 33.03 -15.31 -22.37
CA ASP A 28 31.61 -15.18 -22.67
C ASP A 28 31.20 -13.76 -22.24
N ASP A 29 31.24 -12.82 -23.19
CA ASP A 29 30.81 -11.44 -23.06
C ASP A 29 29.28 -11.40 -23.25
N GLY A 30 28.59 -12.01 -22.34
CA GLY A 30 27.12 -12.06 -22.25
C GLY A 30 26.62 -11.50 -20.96
N THR A 31 27.18 -10.38 -20.47
CA THR A 31 26.48 -9.56 -19.49
C THR A 31 25.37 -8.83 -20.22
N ASP A 32 24.18 -9.42 -20.20
CA ASP A 32 22.93 -8.69 -20.38
C ASP A 32 22.83 -7.69 -19.21
N VAL A 33 23.49 -6.54 -19.36
CA VAL A 33 23.34 -5.41 -18.46
C VAL A 33 21.98 -4.82 -18.81
N THR A 34 20.94 -5.35 -18.21
CA THR A 34 19.67 -4.65 -18.10
C THR A 34 20.02 -3.31 -17.44
N THR A 35 20.14 -2.29 -18.25
CA THR A 35 20.42 -0.93 -17.78
C THR A 35 19.18 -0.51 -17.00
N GLN A 36 19.23 -0.62 -15.69
CA GLN A 36 18.13 -0.18 -14.82
C GLN A 36 17.85 1.29 -15.13
N VAL A 37 16.56 1.62 -15.31
CA VAL A 37 16.13 3.02 -15.49
C VAL A 37 16.48 3.78 -14.20
N PRO A 38 17.25 4.87 -14.27
CA PRO A 38 17.61 5.66 -13.09
C PRO A 38 16.37 6.15 -12.34
N LEU A 39 16.49 6.27 -11.02
CA LEU A 39 15.38 6.67 -10.15
C LEU A 39 14.83 8.04 -10.54
N ASP A 40 15.67 9.04 -10.81
CA ASP A 40 15.26 10.38 -11.22
C ASP A 40 14.47 10.39 -12.54
N GLU A 41 14.72 9.47 -13.44
CA GLU A 41 13.89 9.26 -14.64
C GLU A 41 12.54 8.66 -14.30
N ARG A 42 12.50 7.66 -13.40
CA ARG A 42 11.26 7.01 -12.95
C ARG A 42 10.39 7.97 -12.12
N MET A 43 11.00 8.87 -11.35
CA MET A 43 10.30 9.89 -10.56
C MET A 43 9.57 10.93 -11.40
N LYS A 44 9.87 11.05 -12.70
CA LYS A 44 9.12 11.96 -13.59
C LYS A 44 7.66 11.56 -13.75
N ASP A 45 7.40 10.25 -13.65
CA ASP A 45 6.05 9.67 -13.76
C ASP A 45 5.42 9.38 -12.38
N ALA A 46 6.03 9.88 -11.30
CA ALA A 46 5.49 9.78 -9.95
C ALA A 46 4.18 10.57 -9.84
N VAL A 47 3.18 9.97 -9.19
CA VAL A 47 1.85 10.59 -9.02
C VAL A 47 1.94 11.72 -8.03
N LEU A 48 2.47 11.45 -6.84
CA LEU A 48 2.63 12.44 -5.77
C LEU A 48 4.02 13.10 -5.86
N PRO A 49 4.15 14.38 -5.54
CA PRO A 49 3.11 15.33 -5.16
C PRO A 49 2.42 16.03 -6.34
N ASN A 50 2.68 15.59 -7.60
CA ASN A 50 2.22 16.31 -8.80
C ASN A 50 0.70 16.37 -8.91
N TYR A 51 0.01 15.35 -8.40
CA TYR A 51 -1.44 15.23 -8.36
C TYR A 51 -1.94 15.12 -6.92
N ARG A 52 -3.19 15.50 -6.67
CA ARG A 52 -3.99 15.02 -5.55
C ARG A 52 -4.74 13.77 -6.04
N VAL A 53 -4.72 12.69 -5.27
CA VAL A 53 -5.45 11.48 -5.63
C VAL A 53 -6.85 11.54 -5.01
N LEU A 54 -7.88 11.26 -5.81
CA LEU A 54 -9.26 11.11 -5.34
C LEU A 54 -9.75 9.71 -5.68
N SER A 55 -10.14 8.95 -4.68
CA SER A 55 -10.49 7.54 -4.81
C SER A 55 -11.89 7.20 -4.29
N TYR A 56 -12.55 6.27 -4.97
CA TYR A 56 -13.69 5.53 -4.46
C TYR A 56 -13.25 4.16 -3.98
N TYR A 57 -13.69 3.78 -2.78
CA TYR A 57 -13.30 2.56 -2.09
C TYR A 57 -14.42 1.54 -2.05
N GLY A 58 -14.07 0.25 -2.06
CA GLY A 58 -15.01 -0.80 -1.70
C GLY A 58 -14.72 -2.17 -2.30
N PHE A 59 -15.67 -3.09 -2.04
CA PHE A 59 -15.67 -4.42 -2.60
C PHE A 59 -16.71 -4.52 -3.72
N PRO A 60 -16.32 -4.79 -4.97
CA PRO A 60 -17.24 -4.92 -6.07
C PRO A 60 -18.29 -6.03 -5.83
N GLY A 61 -19.54 -5.68 -5.96
CA GLY A 61 -20.65 -6.64 -5.79
C GLY A 61 -21.17 -6.79 -4.37
N ASN A 62 -20.72 -5.93 -3.43
CA ASN A 62 -21.29 -5.85 -2.08
C ASN A 62 -21.49 -4.39 -1.65
N GLU A 63 -22.73 -3.91 -1.70
CA GLU A 63 -23.15 -2.54 -1.35
C GLU A 63 -22.90 -2.13 0.10
N PHE A 64 -22.60 -3.11 0.99
CA PHE A 64 -22.28 -2.86 2.39
C PHE A 64 -20.79 -2.65 2.64
N MET A 65 -19.96 -2.86 1.59
CA MET A 65 -18.50 -2.77 1.69
C MET A 65 -17.92 -1.61 0.86
N GLY A 66 -18.63 -0.50 0.81
CA GLY A 66 -18.20 0.71 0.13
C GLY A 66 -18.87 0.97 -1.22
N ILE A 67 -18.68 2.18 -1.73
CA ILE A 67 -19.39 2.71 -2.90
C ILE A 67 -19.10 1.89 -4.19
N LEU A 68 -17.95 1.21 -4.30
CA LEU A 68 -17.63 0.36 -5.46
C LEU A 68 -18.60 -0.83 -5.58
N GLY A 69 -19.30 -1.20 -4.52
CA GLY A 69 -20.32 -2.25 -4.55
C GLY A 69 -21.72 -1.75 -4.90
N GLU A 70 -21.95 -0.43 -4.96
CA GLU A 70 -23.27 0.17 -5.12
C GLU A 70 -23.66 0.44 -6.58
N TYR A 71 -22.68 0.68 -7.44
CA TYR A 71 -22.89 1.10 -8.83
C TYR A 71 -21.96 0.34 -9.78
N ASP A 72 -22.31 0.33 -11.07
CA ASP A 72 -21.39 -0.10 -12.12
C ASP A 72 -20.21 0.88 -12.29
N LYS A 73 -19.13 0.41 -12.91
CA LYS A 73 -17.87 1.15 -13.05
C LYS A 73 -18.02 2.45 -13.83
N GLU A 74 -18.87 2.47 -14.85
CA GLU A 74 -19.16 3.64 -15.68
C GLU A 74 -19.85 4.72 -14.84
N THR A 75 -20.89 4.34 -14.08
CA THR A 75 -21.59 5.24 -13.15
C THR A 75 -20.66 5.74 -12.04
N LEU A 76 -19.80 4.87 -11.50
CA LEU A 76 -18.80 5.24 -10.51
C LEU A 76 -17.82 6.28 -11.06
N LEU A 77 -17.36 6.10 -12.29
CA LEU A 77 -16.45 7.03 -12.95
C LEU A 77 -17.09 8.41 -13.17
N GLU A 78 -18.35 8.45 -13.60
CA GLU A 78 -19.08 9.72 -13.75
C GLU A 78 -19.19 10.45 -12.40
N LYS A 79 -19.62 9.76 -11.34
CA LYS A 79 -19.71 10.32 -9.99
C LYS A 79 -18.35 10.80 -9.45
N LEU A 80 -17.31 10.03 -9.70
CA LEU A 80 -15.96 10.40 -9.24
C LEU A 80 -15.43 11.63 -9.97
N ARG A 81 -15.75 11.80 -11.26
CA ARG A 81 -15.45 13.00 -12.02
C ARG A 81 -16.21 14.23 -11.51
N GLU A 82 -17.48 14.06 -11.14
CA GLU A 82 -18.28 15.13 -10.52
C GLU A 82 -17.68 15.54 -9.17
N GLN A 83 -17.27 14.56 -8.36
CA GLN A 83 -16.60 14.82 -7.07
C GLN A 83 -15.26 15.54 -7.27
N ALA A 84 -14.47 15.14 -8.26
CA ALA A 84 -13.21 15.82 -8.60
C ALA A 84 -13.45 17.26 -9.01
N ALA A 85 -14.44 17.53 -9.85
CA ALA A 85 -14.78 18.90 -10.25
C ALA A 85 -15.19 19.79 -9.05
N ALA A 86 -15.84 19.22 -8.03
CA ALA A 86 -16.16 19.93 -6.80
C ALA A 86 -14.90 20.32 -6.01
N TYR A 87 -13.90 19.43 -5.90
CA TYR A 87 -12.59 19.74 -5.30
C TYR A 87 -11.82 20.78 -6.11
N GLU A 88 -11.77 20.64 -7.43
CA GLU A 88 -11.09 21.59 -8.32
C GLU A 88 -11.72 22.99 -8.28
N ALA A 89 -13.01 23.09 -8.02
CA ALA A 89 -13.70 24.38 -7.82
C ALA A 89 -13.26 25.07 -6.52
N VAL A 90 -12.80 24.33 -5.52
CA VAL A 90 -12.26 24.88 -4.26
C VAL A 90 -10.77 25.21 -4.40
N ASP A 91 -9.98 24.31 -4.99
CA ASP A 91 -8.54 24.46 -5.18
C ASP A 91 -8.09 23.81 -6.51
N SER A 92 -7.82 24.66 -7.49
CA SER A 92 -7.32 24.26 -8.81
C SER A 92 -5.79 24.29 -8.93
N SER A 93 -5.07 24.53 -7.85
CA SER A 93 -3.60 24.66 -7.86
C SER A 93 -2.88 23.34 -8.14
N ARG A 94 -3.53 22.20 -7.81
CA ARG A 94 -3.01 20.87 -8.01
C ARG A 94 -4.06 20.01 -8.73
N PRO A 95 -3.71 19.40 -9.90
CA PRO A 95 -4.66 18.57 -10.64
C PRO A 95 -5.02 17.32 -9.85
N ILE A 96 -6.21 16.77 -10.13
CA ILE A 96 -6.69 15.55 -9.47
C ILE A 96 -6.44 14.34 -10.38
N LYS A 97 -5.86 13.28 -9.80
CA LYS A 97 -5.79 11.95 -10.40
C LYS A 97 -6.85 11.06 -9.77
N LEU A 98 -7.71 10.51 -10.60
CA LEU A 98 -8.80 9.64 -10.14
C LEU A 98 -8.30 8.24 -9.88
N ALA A 99 -8.91 7.56 -8.90
CA ALA A 99 -8.57 6.20 -8.53
C ALA A 99 -9.80 5.38 -8.14
N PHE A 100 -9.73 4.07 -8.32
CA PHE A 100 -10.58 3.11 -7.61
C PHE A 100 -9.71 2.32 -6.63
N GLU A 101 -10.22 2.12 -5.43
CA GLU A 101 -9.57 1.32 -4.40
C GLU A 101 -10.40 0.08 -4.11
N VAL A 102 -9.91 -1.04 -4.62
CA VAL A 102 -10.61 -2.33 -4.59
C VAL A 102 -10.02 -3.20 -3.51
N ILE A 103 -10.88 -3.73 -2.63
CA ILE A 103 -10.46 -4.70 -1.62
C ILE A 103 -10.05 -5.99 -2.34
N ALA A 104 -8.75 -6.26 -2.39
CA ALA A 104 -8.18 -7.42 -3.08
C ALA A 104 -8.13 -8.66 -2.20
N SER A 105 -7.92 -8.49 -0.90
CA SER A 105 -8.04 -9.55 0.10
C SER A 105 -8.95 -9.10 1.24
N VAL A 106 -9.87 -9.97 1.64
CA VAL A 106 -10.97 -9.65 2.57
C VAL A 106 -10.85 -10.52 3.81
N ALA A 107 -10.66 -9.90 4.97
CA ALA A 107 -10.66 -10.58 6.25
C ALA A 107 -12.01 -11.26 6.53
N GLN A 108 -11.97 -12.49 7.02
CA GLN A 108 -13.14 -13.34 7.22
C GLN A 108 -13.39 -13.57 8.71
N ARG A 109 -14.67 -13.70 9.07
CA ARG A 109 -15.08 -14.09 10.41
C ARG A 109 -14.74 -15.53 10.73
N ASP A 110 -14.83 -16.42 9.74
CA ASP A 110 -14.63 -17.85 9.87
C ASP A 110 -13.28 -18.25 9.28
N ALA A 111 -12.62 -19.21 9.91
CA ALA A 111 -11.33 -19.69 9.46
C ALA A 111 -11.43 -20.31 8.07
N MET A 112 -10.52 -19.93 7.17
CA MET A 112 -10.32 -20.61 5.90
C MET A 112 -9.60 -21.97 6.13
N ALA A 113 -9.50 -22.79 5.08
CA ALA A 113 -8.88 -24.11 5.18
C ALA A 113 -7.42 -24.08 5.67
N ASP A 114 -6.71 -22.98 5.42
CA ASP A 114 -5.34 -22.72 5.85
C ASP A 114 -5.24 -21.92 7.16
N ASN A 115 -6.36 -21.72 7.86
CA ASN A 115 -6.47 -20.92 9.08
C ASN A 115 -6.09 -19.43 8.92
N SER A 116 -6.07 -18.90 7.70
CA SER A 116 -5.67 -17.53 7.41
C SER A 116 -6.71 -16.49 7.81
N TYR A 117 -7.99 -16.84 7.87
CA TYR A 117 -9.11 -15.90 8.01
C TYR A 117 -9.12 -14.83 6.91
N LEU A 118 -8.71 -15.20 5.69
CA LEU A 118 -8.60 -14.30 4.56
C LEU A 118 -9.13 -14.96 3.29
N ALA A 119 -9.95 -14.24 2.54
CA ALA A 119 -10.44 -14.63 1.23
C ALA A 119 -9.96 -13.62 0.18
N TYR A 120 -9.59 -14.09 -0.99
CA TYR A 120 -9.15 -13.23 -2.09
C TYR A 120 -10.32 -12.90 -3.01
N THR A 121 -10.33 -11.65 -3.47
CA THR A 121 -11.19 -11.25 -4.59
C THR A 121 -10.79 -12.04 -5.84
N ALA A 122 -11.79 -12.55 -6.56
CA ALA A 122 -11.54 -13.39 -7.72
C ALA A 122 -10.67 -12.66 -8.76
N HIS A 123 -9.70 -13.39 -9.32
CA HIS A 123 -8.73 -12.86 -10.29
C HIS A 123 -9.41 -12.11 -11.45
N ASP A 124 -10.51 -12.65 -11.99
CA ASP A 124 -11.21 -12.01 -13.11
C ASP A 124 -11.84 -10.66 -12.72
N TYR A 125 -12.24 -10.49 -11.44
CA TYR A 125 -12.70 -9.20 -10.94
C TYR A 125 -11.56 -8.18 -10.86
N ILE A 126 -10.41 -8.56 -10.32
CA ILE A 126 -9.24 -7.67 -10.27
C ILE A 126 -8.83 -7.29 -11.69
N LYS A 127 -8.72 -8.29 -12.58
CA LYS A 127 -8.39 -8.05 -14.00
C LYS A 127 -9.33 -7.05 -14.67
N ASP A 128 -10.63 -7.19 -14.44
CA ASP A 128 -11.65 -6.30 -15.01
C ASP A 128 -11.48 -4.84 -14.51
N TYR A 129 -11.06 -4.63 -13.25
CA TYR A 129 -10.73 -3.31 -12.73
C TYR A 129 -9.39 -2.80 -13.25
N VAL A 130 -8.37 -3.65 -13.38
CA VAL A 130 -7.07 -3.28 -13.98
C VAL A 130 -7.28 -2.78 -15.41
N ASP A 131 -8.02 -3.52 -16.22
CA ASP A 131 -8.30 -3.14 -17.61
C ASP A 131 -9.13 -1.84 -17.68
N PHE A 132 -10.18 -1.72 -16.88
CA PHE A 132 -11.04 -0.55 -16.86
C PHE A 132 -10.29 0.71 -16.42
N THR A 133 -9.50 0.63 -15.37
CA THR A 133 -8.75 1.78 -14.86
C THR A 133 -7.66 2.23 -15.83
N ARG A 134 -6.96 1.29 -16.48
CA ARG A 134 -6.01 1.60 -17.54
C ARG A 134 -6.68 2.32 -18.72
N ASP A 135 -7.79 1.78 -19.21
CA ASP A 135 -8.48 2.30 -20.40
C ASP A 135 -9.11 3.69 -20.16
N ASN A 136 -9.35 4.07 -18.89
CA ASN A 136 -9.95 5.34 -18.50
C ASN A 136 -8.98 6.32 -17.82
N ASP A 137 -7.67 6.03 -17.80
CA ASP A 137 -6.63 6.86 -17.17
C ASP A 137 -6.84 7.09 -15.65
N LEU A 138 -7.29 6.03 -14.94
CA LEU A 138 -7.38 6.01 -13.49
C LEU A 138 -6.22 5.24 -12.88
N LEU A 139 -5.98 5.47 -11.58
CA LEU A 139 -5.19 4.55 -10.76
C LEU A 139 -6.09 3.43 -10.25
N LEU A 140 -5.48 2.29 -9.99
CA LEU A 140 -6.08 1.20 -9.22
C LEU A 140 -5.25 1.01 -7.93
N LEU A 141 -5.93 1.06 -6.81
CA LEU A 141 -5.35 0.80 -5.50
C LEU A 141 -5.90 -0.56 -5.04
N LEU A 142 -5.02 -1.53 -4.81
CA LEU A 142 -5.41 -2.84 -4.29
C LEU A 142 -5.26 -2.83 -2.78
N ASP A 143 -6.39 -2.84 -2.08
CA ASP A 143 -6.42 -2.87 -0.62
C ASP A 143 -6.25 -4.29 -0.10
N LEU A 144 -5.28 -4.46 0.80
CA LEU A 144 -4.88 -5.72 1.38
C LEU A 144 -5.25 -5.77 2.86
N GLN A 145 -6.26 -6.57 3.19
CA GLN A 145 -6.52 -7.00 4.55
C GLN A 145 -5.73 -8.27 4.81
N PHE A 146 -5.33 -8.54 6.06
CA PHE A 146 -4.31 -9.57 6.33
C PHE A 146 -4.86 -10.85 6.96
N GLY A 147 -5.91 -10.74 7.80
CA GLY A 147 -6.26 -11.88 8.60
C GLY A 147 -5.06 -12.31 9.46
N ARG A 148 -4.60 -13.54 9.28
CA ARG A 148 -3.38 -14.08 9.91
C ARG A 148 -2.21 -14.25 8.94
N ARG A 149 -2.26 -13.58 7.81
CA ARG A 149 -1.18 -13.60 6.82
C ARG A 149 -0.18 -12.49 7.08
N THR A 150 1.05 -12.70 6.60
CA THR A 150 2.12 -11.70 6.69
C THR A 150 2.04 -10.71 5.52
N VAL A 151 2.62 -9.54 5.71
CA VAL A 151 2.78 -8.52 4.65
C VAL A 151 3.45 -9.10 3.41
N GLN A 152 4.48 -9.94 3.59
CA GLN A 152 5.15 -10.59 2.46
C GLN A 152 4.18 -11.47 1.65
N GLN A 153 3.40 -12.31 2.32
CA GLN A 153 2.46 -13.21 1.63
C GLN A 153 1.40 -12.44 0.84
N GLU A 154 0.94 -11.30 1.38
CA GLU A 154 -0.08 -10.50 0.71
C GLU A 154 0.50 -9.67 -0.45
N ILE A 155 1.69 -9.13 -0.32
CA ILE A 155 2.36 -8.46 -1.46
C ILE A 155 2.65 -9.48 -2.56
N ASP A 156 3.18 -10.67 -2.23
CA ASP A 156 3.46 -11.72 -3.20
C ASP A 156 2.20 -12.15 -3.97
N ALA A 157 1.03 -12.11 -3.33
CA ALA A 157 -0.25 -12.46 -3.97
C ALA A 157 -0.71 -11.46 -5.03
N VAL A 158 -0.22 -10.22 -5.00
CA VAL A 158 -0.63 -9.15 -5.93
C VAL A 158 0.49 -8.64 -6.84
N LEU A 159 1.70 -9.22 -6.74
CA LEU A 159 2.89 -8.75 -7.48
C LEU A 159 2.66 -8.68 -9.00
N ASP A 160 1.96 -9.66 -9.58
CA ASP A 160 1.70 -9.69 -11.02
C ASP A 160 0.89 -8.47 -11.49
N TRP A 161 -0.03 -7.98 -10.63
CA TRP A 161 -0.80 -6.77 -10.93
C TRP A 161 0.03 -5.50 -10.84
N LEU A 162 1.06 -5.49 -9.99
CA LEU A 162 1.94 -4.34 -9.82
C LEU A 162 2.90 -4.11 -11.00
N GLU A 163 2.96 -5.02 -11.97
CA GLU A 163 3.64 -4.78 -13.25
C GLU A 163 2.96 -3.68 -14.07
N GLU A 164 1.67 -3.46 -13.85
CA GLU A 164 0.92 -2.35 -14.44
C GLU A 164 1.30 -1.03 -13.75
N PRO A 165 1.80 -0.01 -14.47
CA PRO A 165 2.28 1.24 -13.84
C PRO A 165 1.25 1.95 -12.98
N HIS A 166 -0.03 1.88 -13.35
CA HIS A 166 -1.16 2.54 -12.69
C HIS A 166 -1.75 1.76 -11.49
N VAL A 167 -1.22 0.56 -11.21
CA VAL A 167 -1.67 -0.27 -10.08
C VAL A 167 -0.75 -0.05 -8.88
N HIS A 168 -1.34 0.22 -7.72
CA HIS A 168 -0.70 0.51 -6.45
C HIS A 168 -1.31 -0.35 -5.34
N ILE A 169 -0.82 -0.27 -4.09
CA ILE A 169 -1.39 -1.03 -2.97
C ILE A 169 -1.70 -0.17 -1.76
N ALA A 170 -2.68 -0.65 -0.99
CA ALA A 170 -2.98 -0.19 0.36
C ALA A 170 -2.86 -1.36 1.34
N LEU A 171 -2.41 -1.08 2.54
CA LEU A 171 -2.34 -2.03 3.66
C LEU A 171 -3.36 -1.59 4.71
N ASP A 172 -4.14 -2.54 5.21
CA ASP A 172 -5.16 -2.30 6.23
C ASP A 172 -4.79 -3.01 7.56
N PRO A 173 -3.98 -2.36 8.41
CA PRO A 173 -3.46 -2.94 9.65
C PRO A 173 -4.52 -3.40 10.64
N GLU A 174 -5.72 -2.81 10.63
CA GLU A 174 -6.78 -3.13 11.61
C GLU A 174 -7.28 -4.58 11.47
N PHE A 175 -7.06 -5.20 10.32
CA PHE A 175 -7.38 -6.60 10.07
C PHE A 175 -6.19 -7.55 10.19
N SER A 176 -5.00 -7.07 10.57
CA SER A 176 -3.81 -7.90 10.80
C SER A 176 -3.79 -8.42 12.23
N VAL A 177 -4.04 -9.71 12.41
CA VAL A 177 -4.11 -10.36 13.74
C VAL A 177 -3.24 -11.61 13.82
N ASN A 178 -2.86 -11.96 15.05
CA ASN A 178 -2.13 -13.20 15.36
C ASN A 178 -3.03 -14.17 16.11
N GLU A 179 -2.67 -15.47 16.12
CA GLU A 179 -3.34 -16.44 16.97
C GLU A 179 -3.29 -16.02 18.46
N PRO A 180 -4.38 -16.19 19.20
CA PRO A 180 -5.66 -16.84 18.86
C PRO A 180 -6.72 -15.88 18.27
N ASP A 181 -6.38 -14.63 18.00
CA ASP A 181 -7.32 -13.58 17.62
C ASP A 181 -7.98 -13.81 16.26
N VAL A 182 -9.18 -13.26 16.09
CA VAL A 182 -9.99 -13.33 14.87
C VAL A 182 -10.19 -11.92 14.32
N PRO A 183 -9.92 -11.67 13.03
CA PRO A 183 -10.12 -10.36 12.41
C PRO A 183 -11.56 -9.85 12.62
N GLY A 184 -11.71 -8.55 12.90
CA GLY A 184 -13.00 -7.93 13.16
C GLY A 184 -13.62 -8.22 14.53
N GLN A 185 -13.07 -9.16 15.32
CA GLN A 185 -13.41 -9.34 16.73
C GLN A 185 -12.48 -8.55 17.64
N VAL A 186 -11.26 -8.36 17.22
CA VAL A 186 -10.26 -7.46 17.80
C VAL A 186 -9.72 -6.56 16.71
N LEU A 187 -9.31 -5.36 17.07
CA LEU A 187 -8.55 -4.51 16.16
C LEU A 187 -7.11 -5.06 16.07
N GLY A 188 -6.69 -5.34 14.87
CA GLY A 188 -5.34 -5.74 14.56
C GLY A 188 -4.34 -4.58 14.60
N SER A 189 -3.10 -4.89 14.31
CA SER A 189 -2.04 -3.89 14.18
C SER A 189 -0.90 -4.39 13.33
N MET A 190 -0.12 -3.44 12.80
CA MET A 190 1.09 -3.69 12.02
C MET A 190 2.27 -2.95 12.66
N ASP A 191 3.43 -3.59 12.69
CA ASP A 191 4.65 -2.94 13.20
C ASP A 191 5.31 -2.11 12.08
N ALA A 192 5.95 -1.00 12.44
CA ALA A 192 6.67 -0.14 11.49
C ALA A 192 7.67 -0.92 10.61
N ARG A 193 8.25 -2.02 11.12
CA ARG A 193 9.18 -2.88 10.36
C ARG A 193 8.47 -3.64 9.22
N GLU A 194 7.21 -3.98 9.39
CA GLU A 194 6.40 -4.63 8.34
C GLU A 194 6.06 -3.63 7.25
N ILE A 195 5.75 -2.38 7.62
CA ILE A 195 5.56 -1.27 6.69
C ILE A 195 6.87 -0.99 5.93
N ARG A 196 7.98 -0.95 6.63
CA ARG A 196 9.31 -0.78 6.03
C ARG A 196 9.63 -1.90 5.03
N TYR A 197 9.32 -3.15 5.37
CA TYR A 197 9.46 -4.27 4.45
C TYR A 197 8.63 -4.06 3.16
N ALA A 198 7.38 -3.59 3.27
CA ALA A 198 6.55 -3.27 2.11
C ALA A 198 7.17 -2.17 1.25
N GLN A 199 7.65 -1.08 1.86
CA GLN A 199 8.31 0.02 1.16
C GLN A 199 9.54 -0.48 0.38
N GLU A 200 10.43 -1.22 1.03
CA GLU A 200 11.67 -1.72 0.43
C GLU A 200 11.39 -2.73 -0.69
N THR A 201 10.38 -3.60 -0.52
CA THR A 201 9.95 -4.56 -1.53
C THR A 201 9.43 -3.84 -2.78
N LEU A 202 8.57 -2.83 -2.63
CA LEU A 202 8.04 -2.06 -3.76
C LEU A 202 9.13 -1.24 -4.45
N ALA A 203 10.05 -0.62 -3.68
CA ALA A 203 11.16 0.13 -4.25
C ALA A 203 12.06 -0.76 -5.12
N ALA A 204 12.42 -1.94 -4.62
CA ALA A 204 13.20 -2.93 -5.36
C ALA A 204 12.46 -3.44 -6.60
N PHE A 205 11.18 -3.78 -6.46
CA PHE A 205 10.33 -4.22 -7.56
C PHE A 205 10.26 -3.20 -8.71
N CYS A 206 10.05 -1.92 -8.37
CA CYS A 206 10.02 -0.85 -9.37
C CYS A 206 11.39 -0.64 -10.02
N ALA A 207 12.47 -0.72 -9.24
CA ALA A 207 13.83 -0.54 -9.74
C ALA A 207 14.22 -1.63 -10.74
N GLU A 208 13.89 -2.90 -10.44
CA GLU A 208 14.19 -4.05 -11.31
C GLU A 208 13.44 -3.99 -12.65
N ARG A 209 12.22 -3.42 -12.65
CA ARG A 209 11.34 -3.39 -13.83
C ARG A 209 11.32 -2.05 -14.55
N GLY A 210 12.03 -1.04 -14.04
CA GLY A 210 12.02 0.31 -14.59
C GLY A 210 10.66 1.01 -14.47
N LEU A 211 9.85 0.61 -13.46
CA LEU A 211 8.54 1.17 -13.25
C LEU A 211 8.59 2.50 -12.47
N PRO A 212 7.60 3.38 -12.65
CA PRO A 212 7.42 4.53 -11.77
C PRO A 212 7.27 4.08 -10.31
N PRO A 213 7.56 4.96 -9.33
CA PRO A 213 7.33 4.68 -7.93
C PRO A 213 5.88 4.30 -7.66
N LYS A 214 5.67 3.24 -6.90
CA LYS A 214 4.34 2.85 -6.44
C LYS A 214 3.91 3.71 -5.27
N ILE A 215 2.61 4.02 -5.20
CA ILE A 215 1.99 4.52 -3.98
C ILE A 215 1.80 3.32 -3.04
N LEU A 216 2.26 3.46 -1.81
CA LEU A 216 1.96 2.57 -0.69
C LEU A 216 1.12 3.34 0.32
N ILE A 217 -0.15 2.98 0.41
CA ILE A 217 -1.07 3.51 1.40
C ILE A 217 -1.03 2.61 2.64
N VAL A 218 -1.08 3.20 3.82
CA VAL A 218 -1.31 2.48 5.08
C VAL A 218 -2.48 3.14 5.78
N HIS A 219 -3.58 2.40 5.90
CA HIS A 219 -4.76 2.85 6.64
C HIS A 219 -4.45 2.90 8.13
N GLN A 220 -4.79 3.99 8.77
CA GLN A 220 -4.67 4.13 10.23
C GLN A 220 -6.00 4.52 10.84
N PHE A 221 -6.70 3.52 11.37
CA PHE A 221 -7.99 3.72 12.04
C PHE A 221 -7.83 4.37 13.41
N ASN A 222 -6.79 4.00 14.14
CA ASN A 222 -6.45 4.60 15.44
C ASN A 222 -4.93 4.48 15.70
N LEU A 223 -4.45 5.10 16.79
CA LEU A 223 -3.01 5.10 17.10
C LEU A 223 -2.44 3.69 17.35
N SER A 224 -3.25 2.74 17.81
CA SER A 224 -2.77 1.38 18.09
C SER A 224 -2.72 0.48 16.85
N SER A 225 -3.29 0.90 15.72
CA SER A 225 -3.23 0.13 14.47
C SER A 225 -1.82 0.06 13.89
N ILE A 226 -0.93 0.98 14.28
CA ILE A 226 0.48 0.94 13.88
C ILE A 226 1.35 1.04 15.13
N THR A 227 2.18 0.04 15.37
CA THR A 227 3.14 0.04 16.48
C THR A 227 4.50 0.55 16.02
N ASN A 228 5.26 1.18 16.92
CA ASN A 228 6.57 1.81 16.63
C ASN A 228 6.52 2.82 15.47
N ARG A 229 5.40 3.50 15.32
CA ARG A 229 5.11 4.40 14.21
C ARG A 229 6.17 5.49 13.99
N GLU A 230 6.81 5.95 15.06
CA GLU A 230 7.91 6.93 15.03
C GLU A 230 9.15 6.43 14.28
N GLN A 231 9.20 5.14 13.92
CA GLN A 231 10.28 4.53 13.14
C GLN A 231 9.96 4.47 11.64
N ILE A 232 8.76 4.91 11.23
CA ILE A 232 8.42 4.96 9.81
C ILE A 232 9.12 6.17 9.19
N GLU A 233 9.91 5.90 8.16
CA GLU A 233 10.61 6.90 7.36
C GLU A 233 10.31 6.68 5.87
N PRO A 234 10.30 7.72 5.04
CA PRO A 234 10.20 7.57 3.59
C PRO A 234 11.30 6.66 3.03
N VAL A 235 10.96 5.89 2.01
CA VAL A 235 11.89 5.05 1.25
C VAL A 235 11.95 5.53 -0.18
N GLU A 236 13.14 5.86 -0.64
CA GLU A 236 13.35 6.33 -2.00
C GLU A 236 12.83 5.32 -3.04
N GLY A 237 12.02 5.78 -3.98
CA GLY A 237 11.40 4.94 -5.01
C GLY A 237 10.01 4.38 -4.65
N VAL A 238 9.46 4.77 -3.52
CA VAL A 238 8.07 4.53 -3.10
C VAL A 238 7.46 5.85 -2.63
N GLN A 239 6.18 6.04 -2.82
CA GLN A 239 5.40 7.17 -2.35
C GLN A 239 4.53 6.71 -1.17
N PHE A 240 4.99 6.97 0.04
CA PHE A 240 4.30 6.51 1.25
C PHE A 240 3.18 7.47 1.64
N VAL A 241 1.96 6.95 1.78
CA VAL A 241 0.78 7.71 2.23
C VAL A 241 0.28 7.09 3.54
N LEU A 242 0.34 7.86 4.62
CA LEU A 242 -0.41 7.51 5.84
C LEU A 242 -1.83 8.03 5.69
N GLU A 243 -2.78 7.13 5.58
CA GLU A 243 -4.19 7.46 5.42
C GLU A 243 -4.91 7.43 6.77
N VAL A 244 -5.61 8.53 7.10
CA VAL A 244 -6.40 8.63 8.34
C VAL A 244 -7.79 8.10 8.07
N ASP A 245 -8.01 6.87 8.53
CA ASP A 245 -9.30 6.19 8.47
C ASP A 245 -10.13 6.50 9.72
N GLY A 246 -11.42 6.34 9.63
CA GLY A 246 -12.34 6.58 10.72
C GLY A 246 -13.53 7.42 10.30
N TYR A 247 -14.65 7.21 10.97
CA TYR A 247 -15.93 7.86 10.65
C TYR A 247 -16.46 8.67 11.83
N GLY A 248 -17.39 9.58 11.55
CA GLY A 248 -18.04 10.39 12.55
C GLY A 248 -18.40 11.80 12.10
N SER A 249 -18.68 12.67 13.05
CA SER A 249 -18.92 14.08 12.76
C SER A 249 -17.65 14.79 12.28
N PRO A 250 -17.74 15.90 11.54
CA PRO A 250 -16.58 16.69 11.10
C PRO A 250 -15.61 17.04 12.22
N ASP A 251 -16.13 17.38 13.41
CA ASP A 251 -15.27 17.72 14.55
C ASP A 251 -14.52 16.52 15.08
N ALA A 252 -15.17 15.34 15.16
CA ALA A 252 -14.51 14.11 15.58
C ALA A 252 -13.43 13.70 14.59
N LYS A 253 -13.72 13.81 13.29
CA LYS A 253 -12.77 13.49 12.23
C LYS A 253 -11.57 14.44 12.23
N ARG A 254 -11.76 15.76 12.43
CA ARG A 254 -10.65 16.71 12.58
C ARG A 254 -9.76 16.35 13.77
N VAL A 255 -10.36 16.03 14.92
CA VAL A 255 -9.60 15.61 16.11
C VAL A 255 -8.79 14.36 15.82
N THR A 256 -9.38 13.35 15.18
CA THR A 256 -8.68 12.12 14.79
C THR A 256 -7.53 12.42 13.84
N TYR A 257 -7.78 13.26 12.83
CA TYR A 257 -6.77 13.68 11.86
C TYR A 257 -5.59 14.37 12.54
N ASP A 258 -5.85 15.37 13.38
CA ASP A 258 -4.83 16.10 14.13
C ASP A 258 -4.01 15.19 15.07
N VAL A 259 -4.69 14.24 15.73
CA VAL A 259 -4.02 13.27 16.62
C VAL A 259 -3.13 12.31 15.84
N ILE A 260 -3.59 11.81 14.71
CA ILE A 260 -2.84 10.84 13.90
C ILE A 260 -1.70 11.53 13.15
N THR A 261 -1.92 12.67 12.52
CA THR A 261 -0.88 13.35 11.76
C THR A 261 0.10 14.12 12.65
N GLY A 262 -0.36 14.61 13.81
CA GLY A 262 0.42 15.51 14.66
C GLY A 262 0.70 16.87 13.99
N GLY A 263 -0.03 17.19 12.90
CA GLY A 263 0.16 18.41 12.10
C GLY A 263 1.24 18.30 11.02
N GLU A 264 1.85 17.12 10.86
CA GLU A 264 2.91 16.86 9.87
C GLU A 264 2.65 15.54 9.14
N ALA A 265 2.96 15.47 7.85
CA ALA A 265 2.98 14.23 7.10
C ALA A 265 4.34 13.54 7.28
N ILE A 266 4.36 12.20 7.36
CA ILE A 266 5.61 11.43 7.29
C ILE A 266 6.26 11.64 5.91
N GLU A 267 5.47 11.47 4.86
CA GLU A 267 5.80 11.83 3.48
C GLU A 267 4.56 12.45 2.82
N PHE A 268 3.50 11.66 2.65
CA PHE A 268 2.19 12.11 2.18
C PHE A 268 1.10 11.68 3.16
N VAL A 269 -0.06 12.36 3.11
CA VAL A 269 -1.17 12.06 4.01
C VAL A 269 -2.46 11.82 3.23
N GLY A 270 -3.22 10.81 3.67
CA GLY A 270 -4.55 10.50 3.17
C GLY A 270 -5.64 10.81 4.18
N PHE A 271 -6.86 10.94 3.68
CA PHE A 271 -8.05 11.13 4.51
C PHE A 271 -9.25 10.42 3.89
N LYS A 272 -9.95 9.62 4.69
CA LYS A 272 -11.13 8.85 4.27
C LYS A 272 -12.41 9.50 4.74
N LEU A 273 -13.42 9.48 3.87
CA LEU A 273 -14.78 9.93 4.13
C LEU A 273 -15.75 8.77 3.91
N TRP A 274 -16.78 8.70 4.75
CA TRP A 274 -17.73 7.61 4.77
C TRP A 274 -19.13 8.13 4.50
N TYR A 275 -19.65 7.87 3.29
CA TYR A 275 -20.96 8.39 2.88
C TYR A 275 -22.12 8.05 3.81
N LYS A 276 -22.05 6.87 4.46
CA LYS A 276 -23.14 6.37 5.31
C LYS A 276 -22.90 6.59 6.80
N GLN A 277 -21.67 6.84 7.22
CA GLN A 277 -21.27 6.89 8.62
C GLN A 277 -20.83 8.29 9.09
N ASP A 278 -20.40 9.15 8.16
CA ASP A 278 -20.09 10.55 8.49
C ASP A 278 -21.38 11.39 8.48
N ASP A 279 -21.68 12.07 9.59
CA ASP A 279 -22.88 12.90 9.73
C ASP A 279 -22.57 14.22 10.46
N PRO A 280 -22.67 15.37 9.75
CA PRO A 280 -22.72 15.47 8.29
C PRO A 280 -21.40 15.09 7.62
N LEU A 281 -21.45 14.73 6.33
CA LEU A 281 -20.24 14.55 5.53
C LEU A 281 -19.50 15.89 5.43
N MET A 282 -18.18 15.88 5.56
CA MET A 282 -17.37 17.09 5.37
C MET A 282 -17.42 17.55 3.92
N THR A 283 -17.48 18.87 3.73
CA THR A 283 -17.37 19.49 2.42
C THR A 283 -15.94 19.45 1.90
N GLU A 284 -15.75 19.58 0.60
CA GLU A 284 -14.43 19.63 -0.06
C GLU A 284 -13.55 20.74 0.54
N ALA A 285 -14.14 21.90 0.83
CA ALA A 285 -13.43 23.02 1.46
C ALA A 285 -12.95 22.67 2.89
N GLU A 286 -13.74 21.94 3.66
CA GLU A 286 -13.36 21.51 5.01
C GLU A 286 -12.27 20.45 4.96
N VAL A 287 -12.33 19.53 3.99
CA VAL A 287 -11.30 18.50 3.79
C VAL A 287 -9.97 19.15 3.38
N LEU A 288 -10.00 20.07 2.40
CA LEU A 288 -8.79 20.76 1.95
C LEU A 288 -8.19 21.71 3.00
N ALA A 289 -8.98 22.14 3.99
CA ALA A 289 -8.54 22.97 5.10
C ALA A 289 -7.88 22.18 6.25
N LEU A 290 -7.84 20.85 6.18
CA LEU A 290 -7.08 20.03 7.13
C LEU A 290 -5.58 20.35 7.04
N ASN A 291 -4.86 20.19 8.15
CA ASN A 291 -3.42 20.47 8.20
C ASN A 291 -2.61 19.24 8.67
N PRO A 292 -1.74 18.66 7.81
CA PRO A 292 -1.48 19.02 6.41
C PRO A 292 -2.71 18.76 5.52
N SER A 293 -2.82 19.48 4.37
CA SER A 293 -3.91 19.20 3.43
C SER A 293 -3.71 17.83 2.78
N PRO A 294 -4.75 16.97 2.70
CA PRO A 294 -4.60 15.61 2.19
C PRO A 294 -4.09 15.56 0.75
N ASP A 295 -3.17 14.63 0.51
CA ASP A 295 -2.66 14.26 -0.81
C ASP A 295 -3.53 13.20 -1.48
N LEU A 296 -4.15 12.34 -0.66
CA LEU A 296 -5.09 11.31 -1.04
C LEU A 296 -6.41 11.52 -0.30
N ILE A 297 -7.52 11.45 -1.02
CA ILE A 297 -8.86 11.54 -0.46
C ILE A 297 -9.65 10.32 -0.92
N ILE A 298 -10.19 9.56 0.02
CA ILE A 298 -10.94 8.32 -0.24
C ILE A 298 -12.38 8.52 0.22
N TYR A 299 -13.33 8.08 -0.61
CA TYR A 299 -14.75 8.00 -0.28
C TYR A 299 -15.18 6.53 -0.26
N GLN A 300 -15.78 6.12 0.88
CA GLN A 300 -16.33 4.78 1.07
C GLN A 300 -17.85 4.78 1.19
#